data_30ca9118e23003eab921a671821240cd
#
_entry.id   30ca9118e23003eab921a671821240cd
#
_cell.length_a   1.000
_cell.length_b   1.000
_cell.length_c   1.000
_cell.angle_alpha   90.00
_cell.angle_beta   90.00
_cell.angle_gamma   90.00
#
_symmetry.space_group_name_H-M   'P 1'
#
loop_
_entity.id
_entity.type
_entity.pdbx_description
1 polymer ?
#
loop_
_entity_poly.entity_id
_entity_poly.type
_entity_poly.pdbx_seq_one_letter_code
_entity_poly.pdbx_strand_id
1 'polypeptide(L)'
;LEEDVEILGPPVVELDLSSNQSVAMVAVRLSDILPDDKATRVTYGLLNLTHRNSHEHLEPLEPGKRYRVRIQMNDIAQRFPAGNRIRLAISTVYWPLAWPSPTPARLTVYRKTSRLILPVRPVNPRDKEVRPFAPPEGAPPLNKTLIQPTRQSWTVIRDLAKDESRLEVINDEGVYRIEDIDLEVASKVIENYVFCDDDYDSLRGETKWERRFKRGAW
;
A
#
# COMPACT_ATOMS: atom_id res chain seq x y z
N LEU A 1 -2.81 22.80 7.73
CA LEU A 1 -1.71 23.04 8.68
C LEU A 1 -1.32 24.50 8.64
N GLU A 2 -1.07 25.09 9.79
CA GLU A 2 -0.60 26.48 9.90
C GLU A 2 0.93 26.56 9.78
N GLU A 3 1.60 25.48 10.14
CA GLU A 3 3.05 25.34 10.06
C GLU A 3 3.43 23.95 9.52
N ASP A 4 4.70 23.77 9.17
CA ASP A 4 5.23 22.48 8.75
C ASP A 4 5.21 21.47 9.91
N VAL A 5 4.83 20.24 9.61
CA VAL A 5 4.86 19.14 10.58
C VAL A 5 5.77 18.03 10.05
N GLU A 6 6.83 17.74 10.80
CA GLU A 6 7.74 16.63 10.51
C GLU A 6 7.39 15.42 11.39
N ILE A 7 7.28 14.27 10.76
CA ILE A 7 6.98 13.00 11.41
C ILE A 7 8.12 12.02 11.14
N LEU A 8 8.59 11.38 12.21
CA LEU A 8 9.62 10.33 12.14
C LEU A 8 9.20 9.17 13.03
N GLY A 9 8.89 8.03 12.40
CA GLY A 9 8.42 6.80 13.05
C GLY A 9 7.02 6.38 12.60
N PRO A 10 6.41 5.40 13.26
CA PRO A 10 5.12 4.84 12.89
C PRO A 10 3.95 5.68 13.45
N PRO A 11 3.09 6.26 12.61
CA PRO A 11 1.81 6.79 13.07
C PRO A 11 0.91 5.66 13.62
N VAL A 12 0.11 6.00 14.61
CA VAL A 12 -0.81 5.04 15.25
C VAL A 12 -2.23 5.59 15.22
N VAL A 13 -3.18 4.72 14.87
CA VAL A 13 -4.60 5.02 14.97
C VAL A 13 -5.21 4.17 16.09
N GLU A 14 -5.82 4.83 17.05
CA GLU A 14 -6.67 4.18 18.04
C GLU A 14 -8.12 4.44 17.66
N LEU A 15 -8.82 3.37 17.28
CA LEU A 15 -10.23 3.43 16.92
C LEU A 15 -11.07 2.81 18.01
N ASP A 16 -12.15 3.50 18.30
CA ASP A 16 -13.27 2.98 19.05
C ASP A 16 -14.36 2.68 18.03
N LEU A 17 -14.67 1.40 17.83
CA LEU A 17 -15.53 0.95 16.73
C LEU A 17 -16.42 -0.24 17.11
N SER A 18 -17.47 -0.47 16.32
CA SER A 18 -18.24 -1.71 16.31
C SER A 18 -18.42 -2.20 14.87
N SER A 19 -18.66 -3.51 14.73
CA SER A 19 -18.93 -4.17 13.46
C SER A 19 -20.30 -4.83 13.47
N ASN A 20 -20.97 -4.93 12.33
CA ASN A 20 -22.17 -5.74 12.16
C ASN A 20 -21.86 -7.21 11.85
N GLN A 21 -20.57 -7.58 11.70
CA GLN A 21 -20.09 -8.92 11.39
C GLN A 21 -19.11 -9.41 12.44
N SER A 22 -19.04 -10.74 12.62
CA SER A 22 -18.08 -11.37 13.52
C SER A 22 -16.65 -11.39 12.99
N VAL A 23 -16.49 -11.28 11.67
CA VAL A 23 -15.19 -11.14 10.98
C VAL A 23 -15.22 -9.86 10.17
N ALA A 24 -14.28 -8.99 10.43
CA ALA A 24 -14.12 -7.73 9.70
C ALA A 24 -12.65 -7.31 9.71
N MET A 25 -12.25 -6.55 8.69
CA MET A 25 -10.96 -5.88 8.68
C MET A 25 -11.15 -4.37 8.69
N VAL A 26 -10.12 -3.68 9.11
CA VAL A 26 -10.02 -2.23 8.99
C VAL A 26 -8.70 -1.87 8.32
N ALA A 27 -8.78 -1.04 7.30
CA ALA A 27 -7.65 -0.42 6.65
C ALA A 27 -7.63 1.07 6.97
N VAL A 28 -6.48 1.59 7.37
CA VAL A 28 -6.26 3.01 7.63
C VAL A 28 -5.18 3.52 6.70
N ARG A 29 -5.38 4.70 6.11
CA ARG A 29 -4.43 5.35 5.20
C ARG A 29 -4.22 6.79 5.64
N LEU A 30 -2.97 7.15 5.81
CA LEU A 30 -2.56 8.53 6.05
C LEU A 30 -2.15 9.14 4.71
N SER A 31 -2.72 10.28 4.37
CA SER A 31 -2.43 11.00 3.13
C SER A 31 -2.12 12.45 3.40
N ASP A 32 -1.21 12.99 2.61
CA ASP A 32 -0.95 14.40 2.47
C ASP A 32 -1.86 14.98 1.38
N ILE A 33 -2.64 15.99 1.70
CA ILE A 33 -3.56 16.66 0.79
C ILE A 33 -3.00 18.04 0.47
N LEU A 34 -2.66 18.22 -0.79
CA LEU A 34 -2.12 19.47 -1.29
C LEU A 34 -3.22 20.55 -1.38
N PRO A 35 -2.86 21.83 -1.54
CA PRO A 35 -3.83 22.91 -1.68
C PRO A 35 -4.77 22.77 -2.90
N ASP A 36 -4.35 22.05 -3.94
CA ASP A 36 -5.14 21.73 -5.14
C ASP A 36 -5.98 20.44 -5.00
N ASP A 37 -6.17 19.95 -3.77
CA ASP A 37 -6.92 18.73 -3.41
C ASP A 37 -6.31 17.41 -3.87
N LYS A 38 -5.15 17.41 -4.49
CA LYS A 38 -4.43 16.17 -4.78
C LYS A 38 -4.02 15.49 -3.50
N ALA A 39 -4.20 14.16 -3.47
CA ALA A 39 -3.91 13.33 -2.32
C ALA A 39 -2.72 12.40 -2.62
N THR A 40 -1.68 12.50 -1.81
CA THR A 40 -0.55 11.57 -1.83
C THR A 40 -0.63 10.64 -0.63
N ARG A 41 -0.67 9.33 -0.87
CA ARG A 41 -0.62 8.35 0.22
C ARG A 41 0.78 8.34 0.84
N VAL A 42 0.84 8.61 2.13
CA VAL A 42 2.08 8.63 2.92
C VAL A 42 2.36 7.27 3.53
N THR A 43 1.39 6.72 4.25
CA THR A 43 1.50 5.40 4.89
C THR A 43 0.13 4.76 5.08
N TYR A 44 0.12 3.49 5.47
CA TYR A 44 -1.10 2.75 5.76
C TYR A 44 -0.86 1.67 6.82
N GLY A 45 -1.96 1.17 7.37
CA GLY A 45 -1.98 0.01 8.25
C GLY A 45 -3.23 -0.82 8.02
N LEU A 46 -3.15 -2.11 8.28
CA LEU A 46 -4.23 -3.07 8.13
C LEU A 46 -4.37 -3.87 9.42
N LEU A 47 -5.59 -4.14 9.82
CA LEU A 47 -5.88 -5.02 10.94
C LEU A 47 -7.12 -5.87 10.62
N ASN A 48 -6.94 -7.19 10.60
CA ASN A 48 -8.07 -8.09 10.77
C ASN A 48 -8.52 -8.00 12.24
N LEU A 49 -9.74 -7.58 12.47
CA LEU A 49 -10.25 -7.31 13.82
C LEU A 49 -10.34 -8.54 14.71
N THR A 50 -10.31 -9.74 14.13
CA THR A 50 -10.20 -10.98 14.92
C THR A 50 -8.81 -11.14 15.55
N HIS A 51 -7.81 -10.42 15.04
CA HIS A 51 -6.43 -10.39 15.56
C HIS A 51 -6.17 -9.21 16.52
N ARG A 52 -7.22 -8.47 16.95
CA ARG A 52 -7.07 -7.22 17.72
C ARG A 52 -6.27 -7.36 19.03
N ASN A 53 -6.31 -8.53 19.65
CA ASN A 53 -5.63 -8.84 20.91
C ASN A 53 -4.42 -9.77 20.71
N SER A 54 -4.47 -10.67 19.73
CA SER A 54 -3.45 -11.67 19.48
C SER A 54 -3.44 -12.10 18.02
N HIS A 55 -2.26 -12.34 17.45
CA HIS A 55 -2.12 -12.96 16.13
C HIS A 55 -2.13 -14.49 16.20
N GLU A 56 -1.95 -15.06 17.38
CA GLU A 56 -1.96 -16.50 17.62
C GLU A 56 -3.35 -17.01 18.03
N HIS A 57 -4.06 -16.25 18.88
CA HIS A 57 -5.38 -16.60 19.39
C HIS A 57 -6.42 -15.62 18.82
N LEU A 58 -7.15 -16.09 17.80
CA LEU A 58 -8.12 -15.26 17.11
C LEU A 58 -9.43 -15.19 17.89
N GLU A 59 -9.98 -14.00 18.04
CA GLU A 59 -11.23 -13.77 18.73
C GLU A 59 -12.24 -13.11 17.77
N PRO A 60 -13.31 -13.81 17.34
CA PRO A 60 -14.40 -13.20 16.58
C PRO A 60 -15.00 -11.98 17.31
N LEU A 61 -15.53 -11.06 16.53
CA LEU A 61 -16.28 -9.93 17.07
C LEU A 61 -17.69 -10.38 17.45
N GLU A 62 -18.25 -9.76 18.48
CA GLU A 62 -19.69 -9.79 18.76
C GLU A 62 -20.34 -8.65 17.96
N PRO A 63 -21.25 -8.93 17.01
CA PRO A 63 -21.90 -7.89 16.23
C PRO A 63 -22.55 -6.82 17.11
N GLY A 64 -22.28 -5.55 16.79
CA GLY A 64 -22.79 -4.39 17.56
C GLY A 64 -21.99 -4.04 18.82
N LYS A 65 -21.17 -4.93 19.33
CA LYS A 65 -20.32 -4.64 20.49
C LYS A 65 -19.21 -3.66 20.12
N ARG A 66 -18.93 -2.76 21.03
CA ARG A 66 -17.91 -1.74 20.90
C ARG A 66 -16.55 -2.26 21.34
N TYR A 67 -15.53 -2.02 20.51
CA TYR A 67 -14.15 -2.43 20.74
C TYR A 67 -13.22 -1.24 20.56
N ARG A 68 -12.18 -1.19 21.37
CA ARG A 68 -11.06 -0.29 21.17
C ARG A 68 -9.92 -1.07 20.54
N VAL A 69 -9.45 -0.60 19.38
CA VAL A 69 -8.37 -1.24 18.61
C VAL A 69 -7.26 -0.24 18.34
N ARG A 70 -6.05 -0.75 18.27
CA ARG A 70 -4.84 0.02 17.99
C ARG A 70 -4.21 -0.50 16.69
N ILE A 71 -4.02 0.39 15.74
CA ILE A 71 -3.44 0.08 14.43
C ILE A 71 -2.20 0.92 14.27
N GLN A 72 -1.05 0.28 14.24
CA GLN A 72 0.22 0.90 13.88
C GLN A 72 0.37 0.86 12.37
N MET A 73 0.69 2.00 11.75
CA MET A 73 1.03 2.08 10.34
C MET A 73 2.53 1.81 10.13
N ASN A 74 2.95 1.71 8.89
CA ASN A 74 4.37 1.59 8.57
C ASN A 74 5.15 2.83 9.01
N ASP A 75 6.42 2.63 9.37
CA ASP A 75 7.34 3.70 9.71
C ASP A 75 7.53 4.66 8.54
N ILE A 76 7.59 5.95 8.85
CA ILE A 76 7.80 7.01 7.87
C ILE A 76 8.76 8.08 8.38
N ALA A 77 9.40 8.75 7.44
CA ALA A 77 10.02 10.07 7.59
C ALA A 77 9.32 11.00 6.59
N GLN A 78 8.43 11.86 7.06
CA GLN A 78 7.58 12.70 6.21
C GLN A 78 7.48 14.11 6.77
N ARG A 79 7.64 15.10 5.89
CA ARG A 79 7.28 16.49 6.15
C ARG A 79 5.96 16.81 5.48
N PHE A 80 5.02 17.35 6.24
CA PHE A 80 3.78 17.91 5.76
C PHE A 80 3.93 19.44 5.76
N PRO A 81 3.98 20.08 4.58
CA PRO A 81 4.13 21.54 4.49
C PRO A 81 2.95 22.31 5.08
N ALA A 82 3.20 23.52 5.52
CA ALA A 82 2.15 24.48 5.84
C ALA A 82 1.21 24.68 4.63
N GLY A 83 -0.08 24.84 4.87
CA GLY A 83 -1.11 24.91 3.83
C GLY A 83 -1.65 23.54 3.38
N ASN A 84 -0.93 22.44 3.60
CA ASN A 84 -1.44 21.09 3.36
C ASN A 84 -2.40 20.65 4.45
N ARG A 85 -3.12 19.55 4.18
CA ARG A 85 -4.04 18.91 5.14
C ARG A 85 -3.68 17.44 5.32
N ILE A 86 -3.71 16.97 6.54
CA ILE A 86 -3.54 15.55 6.85
C ILE A 86 -4.91 14.88 6.77
N ARG A 87 -5.02 13.80 5.98
CA ARG A 87 -6.22 12.99 5.85
C ARG A 87 -5.98 11.59 6.38
N LEU A 88 -6.83 11.15 7.31
CA LEU A 88 -6.95 9.75 7.69
C LEU A 88 -8.18 9.16 7.00
N ALA A 89 -7.99 8.20 6.09
CA ALA A 89 -9.05 7.43 5.48
C ALA A 89 -9.18 6.07 6.17
N ILE A 90 -10.41 5.65 6.46
CA ILE A 90 -10.74 4.38 7.12
C ILE A 90 -11.68 3.62 6.19
N SER A 91 -11.38 2.35 5.94
CA SER A 91 -12.19 1.48 5.08
C SER A 91 -12.21 0.04 5.59
N THR A 92 -13.19 -0.74 5.14
CA THR A 92 -13.34 -2.17 5.46
C THR A 92 -12.68 -3.08 4.45
N VAL A 93 -12.16 -2.51 3.36
CA VAL A 93 -11.51 -3.20 2.25
C VAL A 93 -10.29 -2.42 1.79
N TYR A 94 -9.26 -3.10 1.37
CA TYR A 94 -8.07 -2.52 0.75
C TYR A 94 -7.52 -3.43 -0.34
N TRP A 95 -8.39 -3.86 -1.23
CA TRP A 95 -8.05 -4.66 -2.40
C TRP A 95 -7.20 -3.85 -3.41
N PRO A 96 -6.18 -4.43 -4.06
CA PRO A 96 -5.70 -5.81 -3.94
C PRO A 96 -4.61 -6.03 -2.88
N LEU A 97 -4.30 -5.02 -2.03
CA LEU A 97 -3.25 -5.13 -1.00
C LEU A 97 -3.60 -6.13 0.10
N ALA A 98 -4.89 -6.31 0.38
CA ALA A 98 -5.37 -7.32 1.31
C ALA A 98 -6.64 -7.97 0.76
N TRP A 99 -6.78 -9.27 0.97
CA TRP A 99 -8.02 -9.98 0.69
C TRP A 99 -9.13 -9.46 1.63
N PRO A 100 -10.33 -9.15 1.13
CA PRO A 100 -11.40 -8.64 1.95
C PRO A 100 -11.93 -9.70 2.93
N SER A 101 -12.77 -9.26 3.88
CA SER A 101 -13.50 -10.14 4.78
C SER A 101 -14.46 -11.05 4.02
N PRO A 102 -14.81 -12.25 4.56
CA PRO A 102 -15.68 -13.22 3.87
C PRO A 102 -17.05 -12.66 3.49
N THR A 103 -17.54 -11.68 4.25
CA THR A 103 -18.81 -11.00 4.00
C THR A 103 -18.63 -9.48 4.12
N PRO A 104 -19.42 -8.68 3.39
CA PRO A 104 -19.40 -7.23 3.53
C PRO A 104 -19.66 -6.81 4.98
N ALA A 105 -18.71 -6.08 5.55
CA ALA A 105 -18.78 -5.59 6.92
C ALA A 105 -19.02 -4.08 6.94
N ARG A 106 -19.92 -3.64 7.84
CA ARG A 106 -20.12 -2.23 8.16
C ARG A 106 -19.50 -1.92 9.52
N LEU A 107 -18.56 -0.98 9.53
CA LEU A 107 -17.96 -0.47 10.76
C LEU A 107 -18.62 0.84 11.16
N THR A 108 -18.96 0.97 12.43
CA THR A 108 -19.32 2.24 13.06
C THR A 108 -18.13 2.74 13.85
N VAL A 109 -17.60 3.92 13.51
CA VAL A 109 -16.47 4.55 14.19
C VAL A 109 -16.96 5.66 15.11
N TYR A 110 -16.58 5.59 16.39
CA TYR A 110 -16.93 6.59 17.40
C TYR A 110 -15.82 7.67 17.46
N ARG A 111 -16.00 8.73 16.68
CA ARG A 111 -14.98 9.77 16.47
C ARG A 111 -14.50 10.49 17.74
N LYS A 112 -15.40 10.71 18.72
CA LYS A 112 -15.07 11.43 19.96
C LYS A 112 -14.03 10.72 20.82
N THR A 113 -13.92 9.41 20.68
CA THR A 113 -13.03 8.53 21.47
C THR A 113 -11.94 7.89 20.63
N SER A 114 -11.97 8.12 19.31
CA SER A 114 -10.92 7.71 18.37
C SER A 114 -9.90 8.81 18.20
N ARG A 115 -8.64 8.45 17.94
CA ARG A 115 -7.55 9.40 17.75
C ARG A 115 -6.48 8.90 16.78
N LEU A 116 -5.86 9.84 16.11
CA LEU A 116 -4.62 9.66 15.35
C LEU A 116 -3.46 10.20 16.19
N ILE A 117 -2.46 9.39 16.38
CA ILE A 117 -1.23 9.72 17.12
C ILE A 117 -0.10 9.81 16.11
N LEU A 118 0.49 10.98 15.99
CA LEU A 118 1.58 11.25 15.06
C LEU A 118 2.89 11.39 15.84
N PRO A 119 3.96 10.66 15.46
CA PRO A 119 5.28 10.81 16.07
C PRO A 119 5.98 12.07 15.52
N VAL A 120 5.49 13.24 15.95
CA VAL A 120 6.04 14.53 15.52
C VAL A 120 7.47 14.68 16.04
N ARG A 121 8.38 14.96 15.11
CA ARG A 121 9.78 15.24 15.41
C ARG A 121 9.99 16.75 15.59
N PRO A 122 10.38 17.21 16.78
CA PRO A 122 10.72 18.61 16.96
C PRO A 122 12.00 18.95 16.17
N VAL A 123 12.07 20.17 15.65
CA VAL A 123 13.28 20.69 15.00
C VAL A 123 14.45 20.60 15.98
N ASN A 124 15.53 19.97 15.55
CA ASN A 124 16.75 19.83 16.35
C ASN A 124 17.86 20.71 15.76
N PRO A 125 18.44 21.66 16.50
CA PRO A 125 19.54 22.48 16.01
C PRO A 125 20.74 21.68 15.48
N ARG A 126 20.95 20.48 16.02
CA ARG A 126 22.01 19.55 15.57
C ARG A 126 21.76 18.94 14.19
N ASP A 127 20.59 19.13 13.58
CA ASP A 127 20.34 18.69 12.20
C ASP A 127 21.28 19.36 11.20
N LYS A 128 21.78 20.54 11.52
CA LYS A 128 22.79 21.24 10.71
C LYS A 128 24.20 20.61 10.80
N GLU A 129 24.43 19.78 11.81
CA GLU A 129 25.69 19.10 12.07
C GLU A 129 25.72 17.69 11.46
N VAL A 130 24.59 17.23 10.89
CA VAL A 130 24.51 15.91 10.27
C VAL A 130 25.45 15.85 9.07
N ARG A 131 26.33 14.86 9.09
CA ARG A 131 27.27 14.63 7.98
C ARG A 131 26.50 14.34 6.68
N PRO A 132 26.85 14.97 5.56
CA PRO A 132 26.25 14.64 4.27
C PRO A 132 26.41 13.16 3.97
N PHE A 133 25.42 12.57 3.30
CA PHE A 133 25.55 11.21 2.80
C PHE A 133 26.70 11.13 1.80
N ALA A 134 27.49 10.06 1.88
CA ALA A 134 28.46 9.74 0.84
C ALA A 134 27.73 9.50 -0.49
N PRO A 135 28.41 9.63 -1.63
CA PRO A 135 27.87 9.18 -2.90
C PRO A 135 27.39 7.72 -2.79
N PRO A 136 26.34 7.33 -3.54
CA PRO A 136 25.88 5.96 -3.54
C PRO A 136 27.01 5.01 -3.92
N GLU A 137 27.21 3.97 -3.11
CA GLU A 137 28.11 2.87 -3.45
C GLU A 137 27.32 1.85 -4.26
N GLY A 138 27.87 1.43 -5.39
CA GLY A 138 27.26 0.43 -6.26
C GLY A 138 28.33 -0.40 -6.95
N ALA A 139 27.98 -1.66 -7.25
CA ALA A 139 28.79 -2.46 -8.17
C ALA A 139 28.78 -1.79 -9.57
N PRO A 140 29.82 -1.98 -10.38
CA PRO A 140 29.79 -1.57 -11.78
C PRO A 140 28.53 -2.13 -12.45
N PRO A 141 27.85 -1.34 -13.31
CA PRO A 141 26.69 -1.84 -14.02
C PRO A 141 27.08 -3.03 -14.90
N LEU A 142 26.19 -4.01 -15.03
CA LEU A 142 26.37 -5.09 -15.99
C LEU A 142 26.55 -4.52 -17.39
N ASN A 143 27.54 -5.05 -18.13
CA ASN A 143 27.71 -4.77 -19.55
C ASN A 143 26.55 -5.45 -20.31
N LYS A 144 25.47 -4.68 -20.57
CA LYS A 144 24.25 -5.20 -21.19
C LYS A 144 23.79 -4.34 -22.36
N THR A 145 23.32 -5.01 -23.40
CA THR A 145 22.66 -4.39 -24.55
C THR A 145 21.18 -4.64 -24.51
N LEU A 146 20.36 -3.59 -24.61
CA LEU A 146 18.93 -3.70 -24.70
C LEU A 146 18.53 -4.13 -26.12
N ILE A 147 17.83 -5.28 -26.24
CA ILE A 147 17.35 -5.83 -27.52
C ILE A 147 15.90 -5.43 -27.76
N GLN A 148 15.07 -5.49 -26.73
CA GLN A 148 13.67 -5.05 -26.79
C GLN A 148 13.37 -4.11 -25.62
N PRO A 149 12.66 -3.00 -25.87
CA PRO A 149 12.39 -2.00 -24.83
C PRO A 149 11.52 -2.55 -23.70
N THR A 150 11.64 -1.95 -22.54
CA THR A 150 10.77 -2.19 -21.38
C THR A 150 9.39 -1.60 -21.62
N ARG A 151 8.37 -2.21 -21.01
CA ARG A 151 7.01 -1.66 -20.99
C ARG A 151 6.42 -1.81 -19.60
N GLN A 152 5.92 -0.70 -19.04
CA GLN A 152 5.19 -0.69 -17.77
C GLN A 152 3.81 -0.05 -17.98
N SER A 153 2.79 -0.63 -17.39
CA SER A 153 1.43 -0.12 -17.46
C SER A 153 0.69 -0.45 -16.16
N TRP A 154 -0.05 0.53 -15.64
CA TRP A 154 -0.98 0.38 -14.53
C TRP A 154 -2.31 0.97 -14.98
N THR A 155 -3.28 0.13 -15.27
CA THR A 155 -4.53 0.54 -15.89
C THR A 155 -5.71 0.05 -15.07
N VAL A 156 -6.61 0.97 -14.73
CA VAL A 156 -7.92 0.63 -14.18
C VAL A 156 -8.93 0.64 -15.31
N ILE A 157 -9.58 -0.49 -15.52
CA ILE A 157 -10.60 -0.69 -16.56
C ILE A 157 -11.93 -0.91 -15.86
N ARG A 158 -12.95 -0.13 -16.23
CA ARG A 158 -14.32 -0.30 -15.75
C ARG A 158 -15.21 -0.73 -16.92
N ASP A 159 -15.74 -1.94 -16.86
CA ASP A 159 -16.77 -2.44 -17.78
C ASP A 159 -18.15 -2.15 -17.18
N LEU A 160 -18.80 -1.13 -17.70
CA LEU A 160 -20.11 -0.66 -17.20
C LEU A 160 -21.25 -1.65 -17.52
N ALA A 161 -21.09 -2.52 -18.52
CA ALA A 161 -22.11 -3.49 -18.89
C ALA A 161 -22.13 -4.70 -17.95
N LYS A 162 -20.98 -5.01 -17.35
CA LYS A 162 -20.79 -6.14 -16.44
C LYS A 162 -20.63 -5.72 -14.99
N ASP A 163 -20.61 -4.41 -14.70
CA ASP A 163 -20.21 -3.86 -13.41
C ASP A 163 -18.85 -4.35 -12.92
N GLU A 164 -17.98 -4.78 -13.84
CA GLU A 164 -16.65 -5.28 -13.54
C GLU A 164 -15.62 -4.16 -13.48
N SER A 165 -14.82 -4.14 -12.43
CA SER A 165 -13.60 -3.34 -12.33
C SER A 165 -12.39 -4.24 -12.36
N ARG A 166 -11.36 -3.84 -13.14
CA ARG A 166 -10.10 -4.56 -13.26
C ARG A 166 -8.93 -3.60 -13.09
N LEU A 167 -8.02 -3.94 -12.21
CA LEU A 167 -6.67 -3.37 -12.19
C LEU A 167 -5.77 -4.31 -12.98
N GLU A 168 -5.22 -3.82 -14.09
CA GLU A 168 -4.21 -4.51 -14.87
C GLU A 168 -2.84 -3.87 -14.61
N VAL A 169 -1.87 -4.68 -14.23
CA VAL A 169 -0.47 -4.26 -14.06
C VAL A 169 0.38 -5.07 -15.01
N ILE A 170 1.14 -4.38 -15.87
CA ILE A 170 2.13 -4.98 -16.75
C ILE A 170 3.49 -4.43 -16.35
N ASN A 171 4.40 -5.34 -16.02
CA ASN A 171 5.80 -5.05 -15.83
C ASN A 171 6.62 -5.94 -16.77
N ASP A 172 7.00 -5.38 -17.92
CA ASP A 172 7.79 -6.04 -18.95
C ASP A 172 9.17 -5.39 -18.98
N GLU A 173 10.19 -6.11 -18.53
CA GLU A 173 11.57 -5.64 -18.49
C GLU A 173 12.24 -5.64 -19.89
N GLY A 174 11.48 -6.05 -20.93
CA GLY A 174 12.01 -6.19 -22.27
C GLY A 174 12.92 -7.38 -22.41
N VAL A 175 13.86 -7.29 -23.37
CA VAL A 175 14.91 -8.29 -23.59
C VAL A 175 16.25 -7.59 -23.58
N TYR A 176 17.17 -8.07 -22.79
CA TYR A 176 18.56 -7.58 -22.81
C TYR A 176 19.55 -8.73 -22.86
N ARG A 177 20.71 -8.48 -23.45
CA ARG A 177 21.84 -9.41 -23.47
C ARG A 177 22.88 -8.96 -22.46
N ILE A 178 23.36 -9.88 -21.64
CA ILE A 178 24.55 -9.71 -20.81
C ILE A 178 25.74 -10.12 -21.68
N GLU A 179 26.55 -9.13 -22.12
CA GLU A 179 27.56 -9.34 -23.13
C GLU A 179 28.67 -10.28 -22.66
N ASP A 180 29.09 -10.17 -21.41
CA ASP A 180 30.23 -10.91 -20.85
C ASP A 180 29.99 -12.44 -20.85
N ILE A 181 28.74 -12.88 -20.88
CA ILE A 181 28.37 -14.30 -20.84
C ILE A 181 27.45 -14.72 -22.00
N ASP A 182 27.22 -13.81 -22.97
CA ASP A 182 26.31 -14.01 -24.12
C ASP A 182 24.94 -14.58 -23.73
N LEU A 183 24.32 -13.98 -22.71
CA LEU A 183 23.05 -14.44 -22.18
C LEU A 183 21.95 -13.40 -22.43
N GLU A 184 20.94 -13.77 -23.23
CA GLU A 184 19.70 -13.00 -23.35
C GLU A 184 18.74 -13.33 -22.21
N VAL A 185 18.22 -12.28 -21.59
CA VAL A 185 17.27 -12.39 -20.48
C VAL A 185 16.01 -11.59 -20.81
N ALA A 186 14.86 -12.20 -20.60
CA ALA A 186 13.56 -11.55 -20.65
C ALA A 186 12.78 -11.86 -19.38
N SER A 187 12.09 -10.86 -18.83
CA SER A 187 11.21 -11.01 -17.66
C SER A 187 9.97 -10.19 -17.89
N LYS A 188 8.80 -10.81 -17.66
CA LYS A 188 7.51 -10.16 -17.80
C LYS A 188 6.55 -10.67 -16.74
N VAL A 189 5.86 -9.72 -16.10
CA VAL A 189 4.77 -10.00 -15.15
C VAL A 189 3.52 -9.29 -15.63
N ILE A 190 2.41 -10.00 -15.65
CA ILE A 190 1.07 -9.45 -15.88
C ILE A 190 0.22 -9.83 -14.67
N GLU A 191 -0.37 -8.86 -14.02
CA GLU A 191 -1.28 -9.06 -12.90
C GLU A 191 -2.65 -8.49 -13.24
N ASN A 192 -3.69 -9.25 -12.96
CA ASN A 192 -5.08 -8.83 -13.10
C ASN A 192 -5.78 -9.02 -11.76
N TYR A 193 -6.38 -7.96 -11.24
CA TYR A 193 -7.19 -7.97 -10.02
C TYR A 193 -8.59 -7.49 -10.39
N VAL A 194 -9.58 -8.37 -10.24
CA VAL A 194 -10.92 -8.16 -10.77
C VAL A 194 -11.94 -8.29 -9.67
N PHE A 195 -12.98 -7.47 -9.73
CA PHE A 195 -14.18 -7.58 -8.89
C PHE A 195 -15.40 -7.00 -9.61
N CYS A 196 -16.58 -7.49 -9.24
CA CYS A 196 -17.86 -6.99 -9.73
C CYS A 196 -18.57 -6.30 -8.57
N ASP A 197 -18.75 -5.00 -8.64
CA ASP A 197 -19.45 -4.14 -7.69
C ASP A 197 -19.21 -4.54 -6.21
N ASP A 198 -20.26 -4.76 -5.42
CA ASP A 198 -20.18 -5.20 -4.01
C ASP A 198 -20.17 -6.73 -3.83
N ASP A 199 -20.04 -7.50 -4.92
CA ASP A 199 -19.97 -8.97 -4.89
C ASP A 199 -18.56 -9.44 -4.51
N TYR A 200 -18.35 -9.79 -3.25
CA TYR A 200 -17.06 -10.26 -2.75
C TYR A 200 -16.68 -11.65 -3.24
N ASP A 201 -17.66 -12.46 -3.67
CA ASP A 201 -17.39 -13.78 -4.27
C ASP A 201 -16.83 -13.67 -5.69
N SER A 202 -17.01 -12.50 -6.32
CA SER A 202 -16.44 -12.21 -7.65
C SER A 202 -14.95 -11.87 -7.63
N LEU A 203 -14.37 -11.64 -6.45
CA LEU A 203 -12.97 -11.23 -6.29
C LEU A 203 -12.03 -12.30 -6.84
N ARG A 204 -11.17 -11.92 -7.76
CA ARG A 204 -10.13 -12.79 -8.30
C ARG A 204 -8.85 -12.03 -8.59
N GLY A 205 -7.73 -12.71 -8.37
CA GLY A 205 -6.40 -12.25 -8.74
C GLY A 205 -5.76 -13.30 -9.64
N GLU A 206 -5.16 -12.85 -10.73
CA GLU A 206 -4.39 -13.68 -11.64
C GLU A 206 -3.04 -13.03 -11.87
N THR A 207 -1.97 -13.80 -11.71
CA THR A 207 -0.62 -13.36 -12.02
C THR A 207 0.02 -14.32 -12.99
N LYS A 208 0.46 -13.81 -14.13
CA LYS A 208 1.28 -14.52 -15.09
C LYS A 208 2.68 -14.00 -15.06
N TRP A 209 3.62 -14.87 -14.72
CA TRP A 209 5.03 -14.54 -14.68
C TRP A 209 5.79 -15.37 -15.71
N GLU A 210 6.46 -14.69 -16.65
CA GLU A 210 7.27 -15.30 -17.68
C GLU A 210 8.72 -14.86 -17.50
N ARG A 211 9.64 -15.82 -17.49
CA ARG A 211 11.08 -15.56 -17.52
C ARG A 211 11.70 -16.44 -18.59
N ARG A 212 12.50 -15.85 -19.47
CA ARG A 212 13.16 -16.56 -20.55
C ARG A 212 14.66 -16.24 -20.56
N PHE A 213 15.44 -17.28 -20.72
CA PHE A 213 16.87 -17.20 -20.90
C PHE A 213 17.23 -17.85 -22.24
N LYS A 214 18.18 -17.26 -22.95
CA LYS A 214 18.67 -17.79 -24.21
C LYS A 214 20.18 -17.57 -24.31
N ARG A 215 20.92 -18.62 -24.61
CA ARG A 215 22.37 -18.59 -24.78
C ARG A 215 22.79 -19.54 -25.90
N GLY A 216 23.30 -19.01 -27.02
CA GLY A 216 23.61 -19.82 -28.19
C GLY A 216 22.41 -20.64 -28.66
N ALA A 217 22.58 -21.97 -28.70
CA ALA A 217 21.51 -22.92 -29.07
C ALA A 217 20.61 -23.33 -27.89
N TRP A 218 20.91 -22.90 -26.69
CA TRP A 218 20.15 -23.20 -25.47
C TRP A 218 19.22 -22.09 -25.10
#